data_7ba4193db03c5191ed2fa5d746727efe
#
_entry.id   7ba4193db03c5191ed2fa5d746727efe
#
_cell.length_a   1.000
_cell.length_b   1.000
_cell.length_c   1.000
_cell.angle_alpha   90.00
_cell.angle_beta   90.00
_cell.angle_gamma   90.00
#
_symmetry.space_group_name_H-M   'P 1'
#
loop_
_entity.id
_entity.type
_entity.pdbx_description
1 polymer ?
#
loop_
_entity_poly.entity_id
_entity_poly.type
_entity_poly.pdbx_seq_one_letter_code
_entity_poly.pdbx_strand_id
1 'polypeptide(L)'
;MPISEKTRKALEDLELTEYEMRGYVALLEHGAMTASRTSEHADVPYSKIYEVLGSLERKGWIETEHRRPSKYYPKSPTEAIATTKMRIEDTFNTSQTQALRELQPLYEKKETHERPDIWIVRGEYNILTKIRETMTRTKRELLIASPVLPELVVASLVPILAHLKEQGVSISIMTNKNVNRESLKTMSDIAKVRVRDQMFGGGVISDSEEVVLLLGEEERITLAIWADHIGLAKFAKNYFEYLWRDSIECQNLPSTA
;
A
#
# COMPACT_ATOMS: atom_id res chain seq x y z
N MET A 1 27.29 8.20 -18.33
CA MET A 1 25.99 8.79 -18.79
C MET A 1 25.26 9.36 -17.59
N PRO A 2 24.76 10.59 -17.56
CA PRO A 2 24.01 11.06 -16.41
C PRO A 2 22.72 10.24 -16.27
N ILE A 3 22.50 9.67 -15.09
CA ILE A 3 21.24 8.99 -14.74
C ILE A 3 20.09 10.00 -14.72
N SER A 4 18.87 9.58 -15.08
CA SER A 4 17.71 10.47 -15.05
C SER A 4 17.35 10.88 -13.61
N GLU A 5 16.67 12.02 -13.47
CA GLU A 5 16.19 12.48 -12.16
C GLU A 5 15.27 11.46 -11.47
N LYS A 6 14.46 10.74 -12.27
CA LYS A 6 13.63 9.64 -11.76
C LYS A 6 14.46 8.50 -11.16
N THR A 7 15.57 8.15 -11.82
CA THR A 7 16.48 7.10 -11.32
C THR A 7 17.21 7.58 -10.07
N ARG A 8 17.62 8.86 -10.01
CA ARG A 8 18.24 9.45 -8.84
C ARG A 8 17.33 9.35 -7.63
N LYS A 9 16.08 9.81 -7.76
CA LYS A 9 15.09 9.71 -6.69
C LYS A 9 14.82 8.27 -6.25
N ALA A 10 14.73 7.33 -7.20
CA ALA A 10 14.57 5.92 -6.86
C ALA A 10 15.77 5.35 -6.07
N LEU A 11 17.00 5.79 -6.37
CA LEU A 11 18.19 5.37 -5.62
C LEU A 11 18.26 6.03 -4.23
N GLU A 12 17.77 7.27 -4.07
CA GLU A 12 17.59 7.91 -2.76
C GLU A 12 16.59 7.14 -1.90
N ASP A 13 15.46 6.73 -2.47
CA ASP A 13 14.47 5.88 -1.79
C ASP A 13 15.05 4.52 -1.38
N LEU A 14 16.09 4.04 -2.04
CA LEU A 14 16.90 2.88 -1.69
C LEU A 14 18.07 3.21 -0.74
N GLU A 15 18.03 4.38 -0.10
CA GLU A 15 18.99 4.86 0.91
C GLU A 15 20.40 5.15 0.40
N LEU A 16 20.59 5.42 -0.88
CA LEU A 16 21.87 5.90 -1.39
C LEU A 16 21.97 7.41 -1.27
N THR A 17 23.08 7.88 -0.75
CA THR A 17 23.45 9.30 -0.79
C THR A 17 23.94 9.69 -2.18
N GLU A 18 23.98 11.00 -2.47
CA GLU A 18 24.45 11.55 -3.74
C GLU A 18 25.87 11.04 -4.10
N TYR A 19 26.80 11.03 -3.13
CA TYR A 19 28.16 10.55 -3.37
C TYR A 19 28.21 9.04 -3.60
N GLU A 20 27.38 8.27 -2.93
CA GLU A 20 27.28 6.83 -3.15
C GLU A 20 26.74 6.51 -4.54
N MET A 21 25.70 7.22 -4.98
CA MET A 21 25.17 7.08 -6.33
C MET A 21 26.23 7.39 -7.39
N ARG A 22 26.95 8.50 -7.23
CA ARG A 22 28.02 8.90 -8.16
C ARG A 22 29.15 7.88 -8.17
N GLY A 23 29.58 7.40 -7.01
CA GLY A 23 30.60 6.34 -6.89
C GLY A 23 30.20 5.04 -7.55
N TYR A 24 28.98 4.59 -7.32
CA TYR A 24 28.47 3.36 -7.92
C TYR A 24 28.30 3.46 -9.44
N VAL A 25 27.75 4.58 -9.93
CA VAL A 25 27.60 4.82 -11.38
C VAL A 25 28.97 4.87 -12.06
N ALA A 26 29.97 5.53 -11.49
CA ALA A 26 31.32 5.55 -12.02
C ALA A 26 31.93 4.15 -12.14
N LEU A 27 31.69 3.29 -11.13
CA LEU A 27 32.14 1.89 -11.17
C LEU A 27 31.38 1.08 -12.25
N LEU A 28 30.09 1.32 -12.42
CA LEU A 28 29.32 0.66 -13.50
C LEU A 28 29.81 1.05 -14.90
N GLU A 29 30.13 2.33 -15.11
CA GLU A 29 30.57 2.84 -16.43
C GLU A 29 31.99 2.43 -16.77
N HIS A 30 32.90 2.42 -15.80
CA HIS A 30 34.35 2.25 -16.04
C HIS A 30 34.89 0.90 -15.53
N GLY A 31 34.04 0.10 -14.90
CA GLY A 31 34.46 -1.18 -14.32
C GLY A 31 35.19 -1.03 -12.99
N ALA A 32 35.87 -2.10 -12.58
CA ALA A 32 36.57 -2.14 -11.31
C ALA A 32 37.74 -1.17 -11.24
N MET A 33 37.75 -0.32 -10.21
CA MET A 33 38.77 0.74 -10.03
C MET A 33 39.31 0.80 -8.60
N THR A 34 40.46 1.49 -8.47
CA THR A 34 40.98 1.91 -7.15
C THR A 34 40.21 3.11 -6.61
N ALA A 35 40.29 3.38 -5.29
CA ALA A 35 39.64 4.51 -4.67
C ALA A 35 40.02 5.85 -5.33
N SER A 36 41.32 6.06 -5.69
CA SER A 36 41.76 7.28 -6.38
C SER A 36 41.04 7.49 -7.72
N ARG A 37 40.99 6.44 -8.56
CA ARG A 37 40.30 6.51 -9.84
C ARG A 37 38.79 6.70 -9.70
N THR A 38 38.18 6.03 -8.72
CA THR A 38 36.75 6.21 -8.45
C THR A 38 36.47 7.64 -8.01
N SER A 39 37.32 8.26 -7.16
CA SER A 39 37.22 9.67 -6.75
C SER A 39 37.22 10.62 -7.95
N GLU A 40 38.11 10.41 -8.90
CA GLU A 40 38.22 11.23 -10.10
C GLU A 40 37.00 11.09 -11.03
N HIS A 41 36.60 9.85 -11.36
CA HIS A 41 35.46 9.59 -12.26
C HIS A 41 34.11 9.93 -11.64
N ALA A 42 33.94 9.73 -10.35
CA ALA A 42 32.73 10.05 -9.63
C ALA A 42 32.63 11.52 -9.22
N ASP A 43 33.69 12.31 -9.38
CA ASP A 43 33.81 13.68 -8.86
C ASP A 43 33.40 13.73 -7.37
N VAL A 44 33.95 12.80 -6.58
CA VAL A 44 33.80 12.71 -5.12
C VAL A 44 35.14 13.10 -4.50
N PRO A 45 35.16 14.03 -3.52
CA PRO A 45 36.41 14.42 -2.87
C PRO A 45 37.19 13.21 -2.32
N TYR A 46 38.50 13.18 -2.60
CA TYR A 46 39.35 12.04 -2.19
C TYR A 46 39.31 11.79 -0.67
N SER A 47 39.13 12.83 0.13
CA SER A 47 38.95 12.70 1.57
C SER A 47 37.69 11.94 1.98
N LYS A 48 36.68 11.85 1.09
CA LYS A 48 35.41 11.16 1.37
C LYS A 48 35.27 9.82 0.65
N ILE A 49 36.11 9.54 -0.36
CA ILE A 49 35.89 8.37 -1.24
C ILE A 49 35.94 7.04 -0.48
N TYR A 50 36.83 6.90 0.53
CA TYR A 50 36.93 5.68 1.33
C TYR A 50 35.70 5.45 2.19
N GLU A 51 35.09 6.51 2.74
CA GLU A 51 33.84 6.46 3.48
C GLU A 51 32.69 6.02 2.57
N VAL A 52 32.61 6.62 1.38
CA VAL A 52 31.61 6.32 0.35
C VAL A 52 31.70 4.87 -0.10
N LEU A 53 32.91 4.41 -0.47
CA LEU A 53 33.12 3.04 -0.92
C LEU A 53 32.86 2.02 0.21
N GLY A 54 33.30 2.29 1.43
CA GLY A 54 32.99 1.45 2.58
C GLY A 54 31.49 1.39 2.90
N SER A 55 30.76 2.48 2.66
CA SER A 55 29.32 2.50 2.82
C SER A 55 28.61 1.70 1.72
N LEU A 56 29.02 1.86 0.46
CA LEU A 56 28.50 1.06 -0.67
C LEU A 56 28.74 -0.43 -0.47
N GLU A 57 29.90 -0.82 0.06
CA GLU A 57 30.22 -2.21 0.37
C GLU A 57 29.29 -2.77 1.48
N ARG A 58 29.15 -2.04 2.61
CA ARG A 58 28.22 -2.42 3.69
C ARG A 58 26.77 -2.51 3.23
N LYS A 59 26.36 -1.65 2.30
CA LYS A 59 25.01 -1.68 1.69
C LYS A 59 24.86 -2.79 0.64
N GLY A 60 25.95 -3.44 0.23
CA GLY A 60 25.95 -4.53 -0.73
C GLY A 60 25.88 -4.12 -2.19
N TRP A 61 26.30 -2.88 -2.51
CA TRP A 61 26.33 -2.34 -3.89
C TRP A 61 27.63 -2.63 -4.63
N ILE A 62 28.72 -2.84 -3.88
CA ILE A 62 30.03 -3.15 -4.42
C ILE A 62 30.70 -4.27 -3.62
N GLU A 63 31.77 -4.85 -4.18
CA GLU A 63 32.69 -5.76 -3.52
C GLU A 63 34.11 -5.19 -3.56
N THR A 64 34.88 -5.49 -2.52
CA THR A 64 36.27 -5.01 -2.39
C THR A 64 37.25 -6.17 -2.50
N GLU A 65 38.21 -6.07 -3.43
CA GLU A 65 39.38 -6.94 -3.45
C GLU A 65 40.48 -6.32 -2.55
N HIS A 66 40.73 -6.93 -1.40
CA HIS A 66 41.69 -6.42 -0.41
C HIS A 66 43.16 -6.71 -0.76
N ARG A 67 43.54 -6.43 -2.02
CA ARG A 67 44.96 -6.41 -2.44
C ARG A 67 45.51 -4.98 -2.38
N ARG A 68 46.80 -4.82 -2.42
CA ARG A 68 47.44 -3.50 -2.50
C ARG A 68 47.83 -3.18 -3.95
N PRO A 69 47.23 -2.17 -4.63
CA PRO A 69 46.12 -1.31 -4.19
C PRO A 69 44.78 -2.05 -4.22
N SER A 70 43.88 -1.73 -3.27
CA SER A 70 42.51 -2.28 -3.23
C SER A 70 41.71 -1.85 -4.47
N LYS A 71 40.94 -2.79 -5.02
CA LYS A 71 40.02 -2.55 -6.14
C LYS A 71 38.60 -2.77 -5.70
N TYR A 72 37.68 -1.96 -6.22
CA TYR A 72 36.27 -1.96 -5.93
C TYR A 72 35.49 -2.37 -7.18
N TYR A 73 34.66 -3.38 -7.05
CA TYR A 73 33.89 -3.99 -8.14
C TYR A 73 32.39 -3.66 -7.95
N PRO A 74 31.69 -3.09 -8.95
CA PRO A 74 30.27 -2.91 -8.84
C PRO A 74 29.55 -4.26 -8.92
N LYS A 75 28.58 -4.50 -8.04
CA LYS A 75 27.61 -5.57 -8.24
C LYS A 75 26.61 -5.18 -9.31
N SER A 76 25.95 -6.18 -9.91
CA SER A 76 24.87 -5.88 -10.85
C SER A 76 23.74 -5.10 -10.14
N PRO A 77 23.07 -4.15 -10.83
CA PRO A 77 21.95 -3.41 -10.24
C PRO A 77 20.88 -4.34 -9.67
N THR A 78 20.57 -5.45 -10.35
CA THR A 78 19.59 -6.44 -9.89
C THR A 78 20.00 -7.06 -8.54
N GLU A 79 21.26 -7.46 -8.39
CA GLU A 79 21.79 -8.05 -7.17
C GLU A 79 21.85 -7.02 -6.04
N ALA A 80 22.33 -5.82 -6.32
CA ALA A 80 22.46 -4.76 -5.34
C ALA A 80 21.08 -4.33 -4.79
N ILE A 81 20.07 -4.20 -5.66
CA ILE A 81 18.70 -3.87 -5.26
C ILE A 81 18.08 -5.02 -4.44
N ALA A 82 18.29 -6.28 -4.84
CA ALA A 82 17.80 -7.42 -4.07
C ALA A 82 18.40 -7.47 -2.65
N THR A 83 19.71 -7.24 -2.53
CA THR A 83 20.41 -7.16 -1.23
C THR A 83 19.88 -6.01 -0.38
N THR A 84 19.67 -4.85 -1.00
CA THR A 84 19.11 -3.67 -0.32
C THR A 84 17.69 -3.94 0.21
N LYS A 85 16.84 -4.58 -0.61
CA LYS A 85 15.48 -4.98 -0.20
C LYS A 85 15.52 -5.88 1.04
N MET A 86 16.32 -6.93 1.04
CA MET A 86 16.44 -7.83 2.19
C MET A 86 16.90 -7.07 3.45
N ARG A 87 17.87 -6.17 3.32
CA ARG A 87 18.37 -5.37 4.45
C ARG A 87 17.32 -4.42 5.00
N ILE A 88 16.53 -3.76 4.14
CA ILE A 88 15.44 -2.88 4.56
C ILE A 88 14.36 -3.68 5.27
N GLU A 89 13.95 -4.84 4.72
CA GLU A 89 12.96 -5.73 5.32
C GLU A 89 13.41 -6.23 6.71
N ASP A 90 14.67 -6.66 6.86
CA ASP A 90 15.23 -7.12 8.13
C ASP A 90 15.27 -5.99 9.17
N THR A 91 15.75 -4.81 8.78
CA THR A 91 15.77 -3.61 9.62
C THR A 91 14.36 -3.22 10.07
N PHE A 92 13.40 -3.25 9.14
CA PHE A 92 12.00 -2.95 9.43
C PHE A 92 11.42 -3.95 10.45
N ASN A 93 11.59 -5.25 10.22
CA ASN A 93 11.05 -6.30 11.08
C ASN A 93 11.64 -6.23 12.49
N THR A 94 12.94 -5.98 12.59
CA THR A 94 13.63 -5.81 13.89
C THR A 94 13.10 -4.58 14.63
N SER A 95 13.03 -3.45 13.95
CA SER A 95 12.52 -2.19 14.51
C SER A 95 11.05 -2.30 14.90
N GLN A 96 10.22 -2.93 14.06
CA GLN A 96 8.81 -3.21 14.33
C GLN A 96 8.66 -4.03 15.62
N THR A 97 9.40 -5.13 15.74
CA THR A 97 9.33 -6.01 16.91
C THR A 97 9.70 -5.25 18.18
N GLN A 98 10.79 -4.49 18.14
CA GLN A 98 11.22 -3.68 19.30
C GLN A 98 10.19 -2.61 19.67
N ALA A 99 9.67 -1.87 18.69
CA ALA A 99 8.68 -0.82 18.91
C ALA A 99 7.37 -1.39 19.48
N LEU A 100 6.84 -2.48 18.91
CA LEU A 100 5.61 -3.11 19.38
C LEU A 100 5.77 -3.67 20.79
N ARG A 101 6.92 -4.25 21.12
CA ARG A 101 7.20 -4.79 22.46
C ARG A 101 7.05 -3.74 23.56
N GLU A 102 7.43 -2.50 23.30
CA GLU A 102 7.41 -1.42 24.28
C GLU A 102 6.12 -0.58 24.21
N LEU A 103 5.63 -0.33 23.00
CA LEU A 103 4.49 0.58 22.80
C LEU A 103 3.13 -0.10 23.00
N GLN A 104 3.02 -1.38 22.60
CA GLN A 104 1.76 -2.12 22.70
C GLN A 104 1.22 -2.19 24.15
N PRO A 105 2.04 -2.54 25.17
CA PRO A 105 1.55 -2.53 26.56
C PRO A 105 1.15 -1.14 27.06
N LEU A 106 1.78 -0.06 26.57
CA LEU A 106 1.41 1.30 26.94
C LEU A 106 0.07 1.71 26.34
N TYR A 107 -0.19 1.25 25.11
CA TYR A 107 -1.45 1.47 24.43
C TYR A 107 -2.61 0.73 25.15
N GLU A 108 -2.41 -0.55 25.44
CA GLU A 108 -3.40 -1.40 26.10
C GLU A 108 -3.76 -0.91 27.51
N LYS A 109 -2.79 -0.36 28.26
CA LYS A 109 -3.06 0.24 29.58
C LYS A 109 -3.98 1.48 29.51
N LYS A 110 -4.08 2.15 28.36
CA LYS A 110 -4.96 3.31 28.14
C LYS A 110 -6.34 2.95 27.60
N GLU A 111 -6.63 1.71 27.29
CA GLU A 111 -7.96 1.29 26.77
C GLU A 111 -9.13 1.47 27.75
N THR A 112 -8.87 1.90 28.99
CA THR A 112 -9.92 2.32 29.94
C THR A 112 -10.47 3.73 29.70
N HIS A 113 -9.97 4.47 28.71
CA HIS A 113 -10.56 5.76 28.35
C HIS A 113 -11.52 5.56 27.18
N GLU A 114 -12.74 6.06 27.36
CA GLU A 114 -13.82 6.13 26.37
C GLU A 114 -13.26 6.56 25.02
N ARG A 115 -13.10 5.60 24.10
CA ARG A 115 -12.82 5.94 22.70
C ARG A 115 -14.11 6.50 22.14
N PRO A 116 -14.07 7.63 21.41
CA PRO A 116 -15.27 8.05 20.70
C PRO A 116 -15.68 6.93 19.73
N ASP A 117 -16.95 6.56 19.77
CA ASP A 117 -17.53 5.54 18.88
C ASP A 117 -17.51 5.97 17.40
N ILE A 118 -17.18 7.24 17.13
CA ILE A 118 -17.20 7.86 15.78
C ILE A 118 -15.92 8.65 15.56
N TRP A 119 -15.24 8.36 14.45
CA TRP A 119 -13.98 8.99 14.04
C TRP A 119 -14.04 9.56 12.64
N ILE A 120 -13.42 10.71 12.43
CA ILE A 120 -13.21 11.29 11.11
C ILE A 120 -11.85 10.85 10.59
N VAL A 121 -11.84 10.11 9.47
CA VAL A 121 -10.63 9.65 8.78
C VAL A 121 -10.40 10.54 7.57
N ARG A 122 -9.19 11.12 7.45
CA ARG A 122 -8.80 12.01 6.36
C ARG A 122 -7.64 11.42 5.57
N GLY A 123 -7.65 11.69 4.26
CA GLY A 123 -6.64 11.25 3.32
C GLY A 123 -6.89 9.84 2.77
N GLU A 124 -6.69 9.70 1.48
CA GLU A 124 -7.02 8.50 0.70
C GLU A 124 -6.36 7.24 1.26
N TYR A 125 -5.07 7.32 1.58
CA TYR A 125 -4.32 6.20 2.16
C TYR A 125 -4.90 5.72 3.49
N ASN A 126 -5.21 6.65 4.41
CA ASN A 126 -5.77 6.31 5.72
C ASN A 126 -7.18 5.71 5.60
N ILE A 127 -7.98 6.21 4.66
CA ILE A 127 -9.32 5.71 4.36
C ILE A 127 -9.24 4.27 3.85
N LEU A 128 -8.37 4.01 2.85
CA LEU A 128 -8.16 2.66 2.33
C LEU A 128 -7.64 1.69 3.39
N THR A 129 -6.73 2.15 4.25
CA THR A 129 -6.24 1.35 5.39
C THR A 129 -7.38 0.98 6.33
N LYS A 130 -8.23 1.96 6.69
CA LYS A 130 -9.38 1.72 7.58
C LYS A 130 -10.40 0.77 6.95
N ILE A 131 -10.69 0.91 5.66
CA ILE A 131 -11.55 -0.02 4.91
C ILE A 131 -10.99 -1.45 5.00
N ARG A 132 -9.69 -1.64 4.74
CA ARG A 132 -9.06 -2.97 4.81
C ARG A 132 -9.12 -3.57 6.20
N GLU A 133 -8.85 -2.78 7.25
CA GLU A 133 -8.95 -3.21 8.64
C GLU A 133 -10.37 -3.69 8.97
N THR A 134 -11.40 -2.89 8.63
CA THR A 134 -12.81 -3.23 8.84
C THR A 134 -13.19 -4.51 8.09
N MET A 135 -12.79 -4.64 6.82
CA MET A 135 -13.05 -5.85 6.03
C MET A 135 -12.38 -7.08 6.63
N THR A 136 -11.11 -6.99 7.02
CA THR A 136 -10.35 -8.13 7.58
C THR A 136 -10.93 -8.66 8.88
N ARG A 137 -11.65 -7.81 9.66
CA ARG A 137 -12.31 -8.22 10.91
C ARG A 137 -13.69 -8.83 10.72
N THR A 138 -14.26 -8.73 9.53
CA THR A 138 -15.63 -9.22 9.23
C THR A 138 -15.70 -10.74 9.38
N LYS A 139 -16.74 -11.23 10.05
CA LYS A 139 -16.94 -12.66 10.34
C LYS A 139 -18.18 -13.25 9.73
N ARG A 140 -19.21 -12.47 9.44
CA ARG A 140 -20.53 -12.95 8.99
C ARG A 140 -20.99 -12.31 7.71
N GLU A 141 -21.00 -10.97 7.65
CA GLU A 141 -21.59 -10.22 6.56
C GLU A 141 -20.79 -8.97 6.25
N LEU A 142 -20.45 -8.78 4.99
CA LEU A 142 -19.79 -7.58 4.47
C LEU A 142 -20.65 -6.94 3.39
N LEU A 143 -21.05 -5.68 3.62
CA LEU A 143 -21.81 -4.89 2.65
C LEU A 143 -20.93 -3.73 2.18
N ILE A 144 -20.78 -3.61 0.87
CA ILE A 144 -19.96 -2.58 0.23
C ILE A 144 -20.84 -1.78 -0.74
N ALA A 145 -20.89 -0.48 -0.56
CA ALA A 145 -21.46 0.45 -1.51
C ALA A 145 -20.39 1.39 -2.03
N SER A 146 -20.17 1.46 -3.33
CA SER A 146 -19.21 2.40 -3.92
C SER A 146 -19.66 2.84 -5.30
N PRO A 147 -19.87 4.16 -5.51
CA PRO A 147 -20.23 4.70 -6.83
C PRO A 147 -19.17 4.45 -7.89
N VAL A 148 -17.91 4.39 -7.47
CA VAL A 148 -16.73 4.14 -8.32
C VAL A 148 -15.92 2.97 -7.76
N LEU A 149 -15.42 2.12 -8.66
CA LEU A 149 -14.53 1.01 -8.35
C LEU A 149 -13.31 1.06 -9.29
N PRO A 150 -12.30 1.90 -8.98
CA PRO A 150 -11.07 1.96 -9.77
C PRO A 150 -10.38 0.60 -9.79
N GLU A 151 -9.82 0.21 -10.94
CA GLU A 151 -9.19 -1.11 -11.13
C GLU A 151 -8.10 -1.41 -10.08
N LEU A 152 -7.28 -0.43 -9.75
CA LEU A 152 -6.24 -0.57 -8.72
C LEU A 152 -6.82 -0.86 -7.33
N VAL A 153 -7.96 -0.23 -6.99
CA VAL A 153 -8.66 -0.47 -5.73
C VAL A 153 -9.25 -1.88 -5.74
N VAL A 154 -9.94 -2.26 -6.82
CA VAL A 154 -10.47 -3.62 -7.01
C VAL A 154 -9.37 -4.66 -6.86
N ALA A 155 -8.27 -4.53 -7.61
CA ALA A 155 -7.14 -5.46 -7.54
C ALA A 155 -6.57 -5.59 -6.11
N SER A 156 -6.56 -4.49 -5.35
CA SER A 156 -6.06 -4.49 -3.98
C SER A 156 -7.00 -5.11 -2.95
N LEU A 157 -8.31 -5.16 -3.23
CA LEU A 157 -9.34 -5.71 -2.34
C LEU A 157 -9.70 -7.16 -2.65
N VAL A 158 -9.51 -7.62 -3.89
CA VAL A 158 -9.81 -8.99 -4.34
C VAL A 158 -9.24 -10.08 -3.43
N PRO A 159 -7.95 -10.03 -3.01
CA PRO A 159 -7.40 -11.07 -2.13
C PRO A 159 -8.12 -11.15 -0.77
N ILE A 160 -8.50 -10.00 -0.20
CA ILE A 160 -9.21 -9.91 1.07
C ILE A 160 -10.62 -10.49 0.91
N LEU A 161 -11.34 -10.09 -0.14
CA LEU A 161 -12.70 -10.55 -0.42
C LEU A 161 -12.74 -12.06 -0.71
N ALA A 162 -11.78 -12.57 -1.46
CA ALA A 162 -11.66 -14.01 -1.74
C ALA A 162 -11.45 -14.80 -0.44
N HIS A 163 -10.56 -14.35 0.41
CA HIS A 163 -10.31 -14.97 1.71
C HIS A 163 -11.56 -14.95 2.63
N LEU A 164 -12.28 -13.82 2.70
CA LEU A 164 -13.53 -13.74 3.45
C LEU A 164 -14.60 -14.67 2.92
N LYS A 165 -14.72 -14.81 1.60
CA LYS A 165 -15.63 -15.77 0.95
C LYS A 165 -15.29 -17.21 1.35
N GLU A 166 -14.00 -17.59 1.35
CA GLU A 166 -13.54 -18.91 1.79
C GLU A 166 -13.89 -19.17 3.26
N GLN A 167 -13.90 -18.13 4.10
CA GLN A 167 -14.34 -18.21 5.49
C GLN A 167 -15.86 -18.25 5.67
N GLY A 168 -16.64 -18.20 4.58
CA GLY A 168 -18.10 -18.25 4.61
C GLY A 168 -18.79 -16.93 4.88
N VAL A 169 -18.08 -15.81 4.78
CA VAL A 169 -18.65 -14.47 4.92
C VAL A 169 -19.57 -14.17 3.73
N SER A 170 -20.78 -13.68 4.02
CA SER A 170 -21.71 -13.19 2.99
C SER A 170 -21.28 -11.83 2.49
N ILE A 171 -20.93 -11.70 1.20
CA ILE A 171 -20.44 -10.45 0.64
C ILE A 171 -21.45 -9.92 -0.39
N SER A 172 -21.89 -8.67 -0.20
CA SER A 172 -22.78 -7.97 -1.13
C SER A 172 -22.15 -6.62 -1.52
N ILE A 173 -22.05 -6.38 -2.83
CA ILE A 173 -21.45 -5.19 -3.40
C ILE A 173 -22.45 -4.45 -4.27
N MET A 174 -22.64 -3.17 -4.03
CA MET A 174 -23.48 -2.29 -4.85
C MET A 174 -22.60 -1.19 -5.45
N THR A 175 -22.75 -0.97 -6.75
CA THR A 175 -21.97 0.01 -7.48
C THR A 175 -22.78 0.69 -8.60
N ASN A 176 -22.16 1.68 -9.28
CA ASN A 176 -22.78 2.36 -10.41
C ASN A 176 -22.68 1.49 -11.67
N LYS A 177 -23.63 1.66 -12.61
CA LYS A 177 -23.62 1.00 -13.92
C LYS A 177 -22.42 1.36 -14.80
N ASN A 178 -21.77 2.49 -14.55
CA ASN A 178 -20.63 3.00 -15.32
C ASN A 178 -19.27 2.34 -14.94
N VAL A 179 -19.28 1.40 -14.00
CA VAL A 179 -18.07 0.67 -13.61
C VAL A 179 -17.64 -0.28 -14.72
N ASN A 180 -16.31 -0.41 -14.93
CA ASN A 180 -15.72 -1.28 -15.93
C ASN A 180 -16.25 -2.73 -15.79
N ARG A 181 -16.63 -3.35 -16.92
CA ARG A 181 -17.18 -4.72 -16.99
C ARG A 181 -16.24 -5.78 -16.44
N GLU A 182 -14.93 -5.62 -16.61
CA GLU A 182 -13.93 -6.55 -16.08
C GLU A 182 -13.91 -6.52 -14.55
N SER A 183 -13.95 -5.32 -13.96
CA SER A 183 -14.09 -5.15 -12.51
C SER A 183 -15.38 -5.75 -11.97
N LEU A 184 -16.51 -5.55 -12.66
CA LEU A 184 -17.80 -6.14 -12.30
C LEU A 184 -17.77 -7.68 -12.35
N LYS A 185 -17.15 -8.25 -13.39
CA LYS A 185 -17.00 -9.71 -13.53
C LYS A 185 -16.16 -10.29 -12.39
N THR A 186 -14.98 -9.70 -12.16
CA THR A 186 -14.08 -10.13 -11.08
C THR A 186 -14.77 -10.10 -9.71
N MET A 187 -15.54 -9.05 -9.43
CA MET A 187 -16.29 -8.95 -8.19
C MET A 187 -17.47 -9.93 -8.11
N SER A 188 -18.14 -10.21 -9.23
CA SER A 188 -19.28 -11.15 -9.28
C SER A 188 -18.86 -12.60 -9.05
N ASP A 189 -17.60 -12.95 -9.32
CA ASP A 189 -17.04 -14.27 -9.01
C ASP A 189 -16.86 -14.48 -7.49
N ILE A 190 -16.78 -13.39 -6.73
CA ILE A 190 -16.48 -13.41 -5.29
C ILE A 190 -17.71 -13.05 -4.45
N ALA A 191 -18.56 -12.14 -4.90
CA ALA A 191 -19.64 -11.52 -4.15
C ALA A 191 -20.95 -11.46 -4.95
N LYS A 192 -22.06 -11.19 -4.26
CA LYS A 192 -23.30 -10.77 -4.93
C LYS A 192 -23.16 -9.32 -5.36
N VAL A 193 -23.14 -9.06 -6.66
CA VAL A 193 -22.96 -7.68 -7.20
C VAL A 193 -24.24 -7.18 -7.82
N ARG A 194 -24.67 -5.98 -7.42
CA ARG A 194 -25.77 -5.25 -8.03
C ARG A 194 -25.34 -3.85 -8.44
N VAL A 195 -26.00 -3.33 -9.45
CA VAL A 195 -25.72 -1.99 -10.00
C VAL A 195 -26.94 -1.08 -9.89
N ARG A 196 -26.66 0.21 -9.70
CA ARG A 196 -27.68 1.27 -9.59
C ARG A 196 -27.23 2.51 -10.37
N ASP A 197 -28.19 3.27 -10.91
CA ASP A 197 -27.88 4.51 -11.68
C ASP A 197 -27.40 5.65 -10.80
N GLN A 198 -28.01 5.82 -9.63
CA GLN A 198 -27.66 6.90 -8.71
C GLN A 198 -27.34 6.34 -7.34
N MET A 199 -26.17 6.73 -6.83
CA MET A 199 -25.71 6.41 -5.48
C MET A 199 -25.26 7.69 -4.80
N PHE A 200 -25.76 7.95 -3.60
CA PHE A 200 -25.39 9.11 -2.80
C PHE A 200 -24.34 8.70 -1.76
N GLY A 201 -23.07 8.71 -2.18
CA GLY A 201 -21.96 8.27 -1.34
C GLY A 201 -21.72 6.74 -1.36
N GLY A 202 -20.80 6.31 -0.55
CA GLY A 202 -20.39 4.91 -0.44
C GLY A 202 -20.02 4.54 0.99
N GLY A 203 -19.62 3.30 1.17
CA GLY A 203 -19.17 2.82 2.49
C GLY A 203 -19.01 1.32 2.55
N VAL A 204 -18.52 0.89 3.69
CA VAL A 204 -18.33 -0.52 4.04
C VAL A 204 -18.99 -0.74 5.39
N ILE A 205 -19.81 -1.79 5.49
CA ILE A 205 -20.48 -2.19 6.73
C ILE A 205 -20.08 -3.62 7.04
N SER A 206 -19.54 -3.83 8.22
CA SER A 206 -19.11 -5.13 8.74
C SER A 206 -20.03 -5.60 9.85
N ASP A 207 -20.57 -6.79 9.70
CA ASP A 207 -21.37 -7.54 10.70
C ASP A 207 -22.55 -6.75 11.33
N SER A 208 -22.94 -5.62 10.76
CA SER A 208 -23.91 -4.66 11.34
C SER A 208 -23.44 -4.05 12.67
N GLU A 209 -22.14 -4.05 12.93
CA GLU A 209 -21.49 -3.56 14.13
C GLU A 209 -20.53 -2.40 13.85
N GLU A 210 -19.81 -2.45 12.72
CA GLU A 210 -18.81 -1.47 12.31
C GLU A 210 -19.17 -0.89 10.93
N VAL A 211 -18.89 0.40 10.72
CA VAL A 211 -19.16 1.07 9.45
C VAL A 211 -18.09 2.08 9.09
N VAL A 212 -17.72 2.14 7.82
CA VAL A 212 -16.93 3.22 7.20
C VAL A 212 -17.80 3.89 6.16
N LEU A 213 -18.24 5.13 6.41
CA LEU A 213 -19.00 5.94 5.46
C LEU A 213 -18.04 6.83 4.69
N LEU A 214 -18.09 6.73 3.37
CA LEU A 214 -17.26 7.52 2.47
C LEU A 214 -17.97 8.81 2.11
N LEU A 215 -17.33 9.93 2.41
CA LEU A 215 -17.84 11.27 2.13
C LEU A 215 -16.91 11.94 1.11
N GLY A 216 -17.45 12.35 -0.01
CA GLY A 216 -16.70 13.03 -1.07
C GLY A 216 -17.56 13.25 -2.30
N GLU A 217 -17.10 14.10 -3.19
CA GLU A 217 -17.64 14.26 -4.52
C GLU A 217 -17.15 13.10 -5.41
N GLU A 218 -17.88 12.82 -6.48
CA GLU A 218 -17.85 11.58 -7.30
C GLU A 218 -16.46 11.04 -7.68
N GLU A 219 -15.40 11.87 -7.70
CA GLU A 219 -14.07 11.45 -8.17
C GLU A 219 -12.98 11.39 -7.07
N ARG A 220 -13.21 11.94 -5.87
CA ARG A 220 -12.20 11.97 -4.79
C ARG A 220 -12.82 11.75 -3.41
N ILE A 221 -12.53 10.60 -2.85
CA ILE A 221 -12.85 10.29 -1.45
C ILE A 221 -11.72 10.86 -0.56
N THR A 222 -11.96 12.04 0.02
CA THR A 222 -10.97 12.71 0.88
C THR A 222 -11.29 12.61 2.36
N LEU A 223 -12.51 12.18 2.68
CA LEU A 223 -13.05 12.12 4.03
C LEU A 223 -13.88 10.85 4.22
N ALA A 224 -13.73 10.19 5.36
CA ALA A 224 -14.62 9.12 5.78
C ALA A 224 -14.99 9.28 7.26
N ILE A 225 -16.14 8.76 7.63
CA ILE A 225 -16.55 8.55 9.01
C ILE A 225 -16.41 7.06 9.29
N TRP A 226 -15.60 6.71 10.26
CA TRP A 226 -15.53 5.35 10.80
C TRP A 226 -16.21 5.30 12.16
N ALA A 227 -17.02 4.27 12.38
CA ALA A 227 -17.67 4.04 13.66
C ALA A 227 -17.81 2.54 13.94
N ASP A 228 -17.58 2.15 15.19
CA ASP A 228 -17.94 0.85 15.77
C ASP A 228 -19.21 0.94 16.63
N HIS A 229 -20.08 1.89 16.29
CA HIS A 229 -21.36 2.13 16.96
C HIS A 229 -22.49 1.37 16.28
N ILE A 230 -23.05 0.38 16.98
CA ILE A 230 -24.10 -0.53 16.46
C ILE A 230 -25.30 0.24 15.86
N GLY A 231 -25.73 1.34 16.48
CA GLY A 231 -26.83 2.16 15.97
C GLY A 231 -26.54 2.76 14.59
N LEU A 232 -25.32 3.28 14.39
CA LEU A 232 -24.91 3.85 13.10
C LEU A 232 -24.71 2.76 12.04
N ALA A 233 -24.11 1.63 12.40
CA ALA A 233 -23.94 0.49 11.51
C ALA A 233 -25.29 -0.08 11.05
N LYS A 234 -26.27 -0.22 11.93
CA LYS A 234 -27.64 -0.63 11.58
C LYS A 234 -28.36 0.38 10.70
N PHE A 235 -28.20 1.67 10.98
CA PHE A 235 -28.76 2.72 10.11
C PHE A 235 -28.19 2.63 8.69
N ALA A 236 -26.88 2.52 8.58
CA ALA A 236 -26.19 2.36 7.29
C ALA A 236 -26.64 1.08 6.56
N LYS A 237 -26.78 -0.04 7.27
CA LYS A 237 -27.30 -1.29 6.71
C LYS A 237 -28.73 -1.15 6.18
N ASN A 238 -29.64 -0.57 6.97
CA ASN A 238 -31.02 -0.36 6.51
C ASN A 238 -31.08 0.51 5.24
N TYR A 239 -30.22 1.53 5.17
CA TYR A 239 -30.09 2.36 3.98
C TYR A 239 -29.52 1.57 2.79
N PHE A 240 -28.49 0.77 3.01
CA PHE A 240 -27.95 -0.13 1.98
C PHE A 240 -29.02 -1.09 1.46
N GLU A 241 -29.77 -1.76 2.33
CA GLU A 241 -30.85 -2.70 1.95
C GLU A 241 -31.99 -1.99 1.21
N TYR A 242 -32.33 -0.76 1.57
CA TYR A 242 -33.30 0.03 0.84
C TYR A 242 -32.85 0.28 -0.60
N LEU A 243 -31.60 0.68 -0.81
CA LEU A 243 -31.03 0.88 -2.13
C LEU A 243 -30.86 -0.44 -2.91
N TRP A 244 -30.53 -1.52 -2.19
CA TRP A 244 -30.35 -2.85 -2.76
C TRP A 244 -31.62 -3.41 -3.41
N ARG A 245 -32.78 -3.15 -2.85
CA ARG A 245 -34.07 -3.61 -3.39
C ARG A 245 -34.34 -3.09 -4.80
N ASP A 246 -34.00 -1.82 -5.05
CA ASP A 246 -34.22 -1.17 -6.34
C ASP A 246 -33.01 -1.31 -7.30
N SER A 247 -31.99 -2.08 -6.94
CA SER A 247 -30.81 -2.29 -7.77
C SER A 247 -30.98 -3.50 -8.69
N ILE A 248 -30.20 -3.52 -9.79
CA ILE A 248 -30.26 -4.58 -10.82
C ILE A 248 -29.07 -5.52 -10.62
N GLU A 249 -29.29 -6.83 -10.75
CA GLU A 249 -28.20 -7.81 -10.73
C GLU A 249 -27.27 -7.60 -11.93
N CYS A 250 -25.97 -7.67 -11.67
CA CYS A 250 -24.94 -7.43 -12.70
C CYS A 250 -25.10 -8.34 -13.93
N GLN A 251 -25.60 -9.57 -13.74
CA GLN A 251 -25.85 -10.55 -14.80
C GLN A 251 -26.99 -10.12 -15.76
N ASN A 252 -27.88 -9.24 -15.32
CA ASN A 252 -29.03 -8.76 -16.10
C ASN A 252 -28.78 -7.40 -16.79
N LEU A 253 -27.52 -6.94 -16.82
CA LEU A 253 -27.17 -5.72 -17.55
C LEU A 253 -27.32 -5.96 -19.07
N PRO A 254 -28.05 -5.11 -19.79
CA PRO A 254 -28.14 -5.21 -21.25
C PRO A 254 -26.75 -5.11 -21.86
N SER A 255 -26.46 -5.97 -22.82
CA SER A 255 -25.26 -5.89 -23.66
C SER A 255 -25.36 -4.61 -24.49
N THR A 256 -24.85 -3.50 -23.96
CA THR A 256 -24.67 -2.31 -24.81
C THR A 256 -23.60 -2.64 -25.85
N ALA A 257 -24.01 -2.64 -27.09
CA ALA A 257 -23.19 -2.78 -28.30
C ALA A 257 -22.13 -1.67 -28.40
#